data_3520d079a8c2a0272f0780a61e420eba
#
_entry.id   3520d079a8c2a0272f0780a61e420eba
#
_cell.length_a   1.000
_cell.length_b   1.000
_cell.length_c   1.000
_cell.angle_alpha   90.00
_cell.angle_beta   90.00
_cell.angle_gamma   90.00
#
_symmetry.space_group_name_H-M   'P 1'
#
loop_
_entity.id
_entity.type
_entity.pdbx_description
1 polymer ?
#
loop_
_entity_poly.entity_id
_entity_poly.type
_entity_poly.pdbx_seq_one_letter_code
_entity_poly.pdbx_strand_id
1 'polypeptide(L)'
;MQSLAAQRFETFWSEVASLYTYQKLAIIGSEKPLNFGCLENKHLCHFISNAKDSLKEAKTLGFIISTILNHSYDIIILELTKSRETNLGLMALAEEFIKDGGKIIINGDNQIGVKSFLKNISNHWPAVKTVIKKKGRIVLYQKTTPSFGRWKKYRDFCINRDGYYTRCDMFSPKEVDKGSKKLTSVFSSKLFGEVADLGAGWGYLSKEALRLNDKITKVTLFESNY
;
A
#
# COMPACT_ATOMS: atom_id res chain seq x y z
N MET A 1 6.70 21.13 5.85
CA MET A 1 5.49 21.10 6.72
C MET A 1 5.08 19.64 6.89
N GLN A 2 4.89 19.17 8.12
CA GLN A 2 4.48 17.79 8.41
C GLN A 2 3.07 17.50 7.87
N SER A 3 2.84 16.30 7.31
CA SER A 3 1.53 15.91 6.77
C SER A 3 0.45 15.83 7.87
N LEU A 4 -0.82 15.97 7.50
CA LEU A 4 -1.93 15.82 8.46
C LEU A 4 -1.98 14.38 9.02
N ALA A 5 -1.61 13.39 8.22
CA ALA A 5 -1.52 11.99 8.65
C ALA A 5 -0.43 11.80 9.71
N ALA A 6 0.75 12.40 9.50
CA ALA A 6 1.85 12.37 10.47
C ALA A 6 1.47 13.04 11.80
N GLN A 7 0.89 14.24 11.76
CA GLN A 7 0.43 14.96 12.97
C GLN A 7 -0.63 14.17 13.74
N ARG A 8 -1.53 13.48 13.03
CA ARG A 8 -2.55 12.62 13.64
C ARG A 8 -1.92 11.40 14.29
N PHE A 9 -0.97 10.76 13.59
CA PHE A 9 -0.25 9.60 14.10
C PHE A 9 0.57 9.96 15.34
N GLU A 10 1.33 11.05 15.32
CA GLU A 10 2.12 11.54 16.46
C GLU A 10 1.25 11.80 17.69
N THR A 11 0.11 12.52 17.51
CA THR A 11 -0.84 12.75 18.61
C THR A 11 -1.36 11.44 19.19
N PHE A 12 -1.71 10.47 18.33
CA PHE A 12 -2.20 9.17 18.78
C PHE A 12 -1.10 8.38 19.48
N TRP A 13 0.10 8.33 18.87
CA TRP A 13 1.22 7.54 19.36
C TRP A 13 1.68 8.02 20.75
N SER A 14 1.74 9.33 20.98
CA SER A 14 2.09 9.90 22.30
C SER A 14 1.15 9.47 23.43
N GLU A 15 -0.10 9.12 23.11
CA GLU A 15 -1.09 8.66 24.07
C GLU A 15 -1.05 7.14 24.32
N VAL A 16 -0.45 6.36 23.43
CA VAL A 16 -0.48 4.89 23.51
C VAL A 16 0.89 4.22 23.60
N ALA A 17 1.97 4.92 23.26
CA ALA A 17 3.31 4.32 23.18
C ALA A 17 3.74 3.66 24.49
N SER A 18 3.47 4.29 25.64
CA SER A 18 3.81 3.76 26.96
C SER A 18 2.93 2.59 27.42
N LEU A 19 1.78 2.37 26.74
CA LEU A 19 0.84 1.32 27.11
C LEU A 19 1.18 -0.03 26.50
N TYR A 20 2.03 -0.04 25.47
CA TYR A 20 2.34 -1.25 24.72
C TYR A 20 3.84 -1.40 24.49
N THR A 21 4.37 -2.53 24.89
CA THR A 21 5.69 -2.98 24.49
C THR A 21 5.59 -3.81 23.23
N TYR A 22 6.56 -3.68 22.34
CA TYR A 22 6.63 -4.50 21.13
C TYR A 22 8.09 -4.87 20.83
N GLN A 23 8.30 -6.04 20.27
CA GLN A 23 9.59 -6.48 19.73
C GLN A 23 9.64 -6.34 18.21
N LYS A 24 8.46 -6.41 17.55
CA LYS A 24 8.35 -6.23 16.11
C LYS A 24 7.09 -5.44 15.76
N LEU A 25 7.29 -4.35 15.04
CA LEU A 25 6.23 -3.51 14.50
C LEU A 25 6.36 -3.48 12.97
N ALA A 26 5.24 -3.55 12.24
CA ALA A 26 5.22 -3.33 10.80
C ALA A 26 4.38 -2.11 10.43
N ILE A 27 4.79 -1.41 9.37
CA ILE A 27 4.05 -0.31 8.73
C ILE A 27 3.76 -0.74 7.30
N ILE A 28 2.49 -0.76 6.93
CA ILE A 28 2.01 -1.15 5.60
C ILE A 28 1.05 -0.12 5.03
N GLY A 29 0.91 -0.07 3.70
CA GLY A 29 -0.01 0.83 3.00
C GLY A 29 0.49 2.27 2.88
N SER A 30 1.68 2.59 3.36
CA SER A 30 2.27 3.93 3.29
C SER A 30 3.45 3.98 2.32
N GLU A 31 3.53 5.09 1.60
CA GLU A 31 4.71 5.47 0.81
C GLU A 31 5.46 6.66 1.46
N LYS A 32 5.08 7.06 2.66
CA LYS A 32 5.62 8.24 3.36
C LYS A 32 6.19 7.86 4.72
N PRO A 33 7.41 7.35 4.80
CA PRO A 33 8.02 6.92 6.06
C PRO A 33 8.16 8.05 7.08
N LEU A 34 8.28 9.31 6.65
CA LEU A 34 8.28 10.48 7.53
C LEU A 34 7.00 10.62 8.37
N ASN A 35 5.87 10.05 7.94
CA ASN A 35 4.65 10.04 8.75
C ASN A 35 4.82 9.33 10.09
N PHE A 36 5.83 8.48 10.22
CA PHE A 36 6.13 7.66 11.40
C PHE A 36 7.43 8.07 12.10
N GLY A 37 7.88 9.30 11.85
CA GLY A 37 9.12 9.84 12.41
C GLY A 37 9.19 9.85 13.94
N CYS A 38 8.03 9.90 14.62
CA CYS A 38 7.91 9.88 16.07
C CYS A 38 8.15 8.49 16.72
N LEU A 39 8.25 7.42 15.94
CA LEU A 39 8.62 6.11 16.46
C LEU A 39 10.08 6.11 16.93
N GLU A 40 10.31 5.78 18.20
CA GLU A 40 11.65 5.83 18.81
C GLU A 40 12.50 4.60 18.42
N ASN A 41 11.94 3.40 18.54
CA ASN A 41 12.66 2.14 18.32
C ASN A 41 12.57 1.67 16.86
N LYS A 42 13.01 2.50 15.91
CA LYS A 42 12.90 2.22 14.46
C LYS A 42 13.59 0.93 14.02
N HIS A 43 14.63 0.51 14.76
CA HIS A 43 15.32 -0.77 14.53
C HIS A 43 14.46 -2.02 14.83
N LEU A 44 13.28 -1.84 15.45
CA LEU A 44 12.26 -2.87 15.64
C LEU A 44 11.08 -2.72 14.65
N CYS A 45 11.11 -1.68 13.81
CA CYS A 45 10.02 -1.29 12.93
C CYS A 45 10.34 -1.64 11.48
N HIS A 46 9.52 -2.48 10.87
CA HIS A 46 9.60 -2.87 9.47
C HIS A 46 8.72 -1.93 8.63
N PHE A 47 9.31 -1.19 7.72
CA PHE A 47 8.58 -0.40 6.72
C PHE A 47 8.43 -1.23 5.45
N ILE A 48 7.20 -1.58 5.11
CA ILE A 48 6.86 -2.45 3.99
C ILE A 48 6.27 -1.62 2.86
N SER A 49 6.95 -1.58 1.73
CA SER A 49 6.50 -0.84 0.54
C SER A 49 7.07 -1.48 -0.73
N ASN A 50 6.38 -1.30 -1.85
CA ASN A 50 6.90 -1.64 -3.18
C ASN A 50 7.54 -0.42 -3.87
N ALA A 51 7.39 0.78 -3.32
CA ALA A 51 7.98 2.00 -3.85
C ALA A 51 9.45 2.12 -3.44
N LYS A 52 10.36 2.08 -4.42
CA LYS A 52 11.82 2.08 -4.20
C LYS A 52 12.29 3.33 -3.43
N ASP A 53 11.77 4.50 -3.77
CA ASP A 53 12.16 5.76 -3.11
C ASP A 53 11.70 5.80 -1.66
N SER A 54 10.49 5.31 -1.37
CA SER A 54 9.97 5.18 -0.01
C SER A 54 10.82 4.25 0.84
N LEU A 55 11.26 3.11 0.29
CA LEU A 55 12.17 2.19 0.99
C LEU A 55 13.52 2.84 1.26
N LYS A 56 14.09 3.58 0.30
CA LYS A 56 15.35 4.30 0.48
C LYS A 56 15.24 5.35 1.60
N GLU A 57 14.18 6.14 1.60
CA GLU A 57 13.91 7.13 2.65
C GLU A 57 13.70 6.45 4.01
N ALA A 58 12.91 5.37 4.09
CA ALA A 58 12.67 4.62 5.32
C ALA A 58 13.98 4.08 5.91
N LYS A 59 14.88 3.55 5.07
CA LYS A 59 16.19 3.07 5.48
C LYS A 59 17.03 4.21 6.08
N THR A 60 17.03 5.39 5.46
CA THR A 60 17.74 6.58 5.98
C THR A 60 17.20 7.02 7.33
N LEU A 61 15.90 6.84 7.59
CA LEU A 61 15.26 7.12 8.87
C LEU A 61 15.49 6.05 9.94
N GLY A 62 16.18 4.95 9.62
CA GLY A 62 16.53 3.88 10.54
C GLY A 62 15.52 2.72 10.63
N PHE A 63 14.54 2.64 9.73
CA PHE A 63 13.62 1.51 9.63
C PHE A 63 14.29 0.29 8.99
N ILE A 64 13.85 -0.91 9.39
CA ILE A 64 14.08 -2.13 8.62
C ILE A 64 13.16 -2.07 7.39
N ILE A 65 13.70 -2.30 6.20
CA ILE A 65 12.93 -2.22 4.97
C ILE A 65 12.66 -3.61 4.38
N SER A 66 11.46 -3.80 3.83
CA SER A 66 11.08 -5.00 3.09
C SER A 66 9.96 -4.69 2.08
N THR A 67 9.80 -5.55 1.08
CA THR A 67 8.67 -5.52 0.16
C THR A 67 7.53 -6.45 0.59
N ILE A 68 7.78 -7.33 1.57
CA ILE A 68 6.81 -8.31 2.08
C ILE A 68 6.81 -8.34 3.60
N LEU A 69 5.69 -8.73 4.19
CA LEU A 69 5.61 -9.18 5.58
C LEU A 69 6.11 -10.63 5.65
N ASN A 70 7.08 -10.91 6.51
CA ASN A 70 7.72 -12.22 6.63
C ASN A 70 7.92 -12.67 8.09
N HIS A 71 7.31 -11.97 9.05
CA HIS A 71 7.37 -12.28 10.47
C HIS A 71 5.99 -12.18 11.11
N SER A 72 5.83 -12.69 12.33
CA SER A 72 4.71 -12.33 13.20
C SER A 72 5.00 -11.06 13.96
N TYR A 73 4.07 -10.10 13.95
CA TYR A 73 4.23 -8.77 14.52
C TYR A 73 3.36 -8.58 15.77
N ASP A 74 3.87 -7.78 16.71
CA ASP A 74 3.10 -7.38 17.90
C ASP A 74 2.14 -6.24 17.57
N ILE A 75 2.58 -5.33 16.67
CA ILE A 75 1.80 -4.20 16.19
C ILE A 75 1.94 -4.11 14.66
N ILE A 76 0.83 -3.92 13.97
CA ILE A 76 0.82 -3.53 12.55
C ILE A 76 0.11 -2.19 12.41
N ILE A 77 0.78 -1.22 11.79
CA ILE A 77 0.20 0.06 11.40
C ILE A 77 -0.21 -0.04 9.94
N LEU A 78 -1.49 0.13 9.67
CA LEU A 78 -2.07 0.19 8.33
C LEU A 78 -2.43 1.64 8.01
N GLU A 79 -1.70 2.28 7.11
CA GLU A 79 -2.09 3.56 6.52
C GLU A 79 -2.97 3.32 5.30
N LEU A 80 -4.20 3.85 5.31
CA LEU A 80 -5.14 3.63 4.22
C LEU A 80 -4.72 4.37 2.95
N THR A 81 -4.81 3.67 1.84
CA THR A 81 -4.61 4.19 0.49
C THR A 81 -5.94 4.70 -0.11
N LYS A 82 -5.90 5.31 -1.29
CA LYS A 82 -7.10 5.72 -2.03
C LYS A 82 -7.92 4.54 -2.55
N SER A 83 -7.31 3.38 -2.73
CA SER A 83 -7.97 2.17 -3.24
C SER A 83 -8.62 1.39 -2.09
N ARG A 84 -9.96 1.32 -2.12
CA ARG A 84 -10.71 0.52 -1.14
C ARG A 84 -10.32 -0.97 -1.20
N GLU A 85 -10.16 -1.51 -2.39
CA GLU A 85 -9.82 -2.92 -2.60
C GLU A 85 -8.42 -3.24 -2.05
N THR A 86 -7.44 -2.37 -2.32
CA THR A 86 -6.10 -2.46 -1.71
C THR A 86 -6.17 -2.46 -0.19
N ASN A 87 -6.97 -1.56 0.40
CA ASN A 87 -7.11 -1.49 1.86
C ASN A 87 -7.72 -2.77 2.47
N LEU A 88 -8.69 -3.38 1.77
CA LEU A 88 -9.25 -4.67 2.20
C LEU A 88 -8.19 -5.80 2.14
N GLY A 89 -7.42 -5.85 1.06
CA GLY A 89 -6.30 -6.79 0.91
C GLY A 89 -5.23 -6.60 1.98
N LEU A 90 -4.85 -5.35 2.26
CA LEU A 90 -3.88 -5.01 3.31
C LEU A 90 -4.39 -5.37 4.72
N MET A 91 -5.70 -5.22 4.98
CA MET A 91 -6.28 -5.65 6.26
C MET A 91 -6.22 -7.17 6.44
N ALA A 92 -6.53 -7.93 5.38
CA ALA A 92 -6.38 -9.39 5.41
C ALA A 92 -4.93 -9.83 5.59
N LEU A 93 -3.98 -9.08 4.99
CA LEU A 93 -2.55 -9.30 5.18
C LEU A 93 -2.13 -9.00 6.62
N ALA A 94 -2.60 -7.88 7.19
CA ALA A 94 -2.33 -7.53 8.57
C ALA A 94 -2.86 -8.60 9.54
N GLU A 95 -4.08 -9.09 9.34
CA GLU A 95 -4.65 -10.16 10.16
C GLU A 95 -3.81 -11.45 10.12
N GLU A 96 -3.26 -11.79 8.96
CA GLU A 96 -2.43 -12.99 8.78
C GLU A 96 -1.11 -12.92 9.55
N PHE A 97 -0.47 -11.75 9.56
CA PHE A 97 0.86 -11.56 10.14
C PHE A 97 0.87 -10.95 11.54
N ILE A 98 -0.26 -10.52 12.08
CA ILE A 98 -0.35 -10.06 13.47
C ILE A 98 -0.47 -11.26 14.42
N LYS A 99 0.26 -11.23 15.53
CA LYS A 99 0.17 -12.23 16.60
C LYS A 99 -1.25 -12.27 17.21
N ASP A 100 -1.61 -13.37 17.83
CA ASP A 100 -2.82 -13.44 18.63
C ASP A 100 -2.74 -12.47 19.80
N GLY A 101 -3.82 -11.70 20.01
CA GLY A 101 -3.82 -10.57 20.94
C GLY A 101 -3.00 -9.35 20.51
N GLY A 102 -2.32 -9.42 19.36
CA GLY A 102 -1.60 -8.31 18.76
C GLY A 102 -2.51 -7.17 18.32
N LYS A 103 -1.94 -6.03 17.97
CA LYS A 103 -2.68 -4.79 17.75
C LYS A 103 -2.52 -4.26 16.34
N ILE A 104 -3.64 -3.83 15.74
CA ILE A 104 -3.65 -3.15 14.45
C ILE A 104 -4.09 -1.71 14.65
N ILE A 105 -3.25 -0.78 14.19
CA ILE A 105 -3.53 0.65 14.16
C ILE A 105 -3.86 1.05 12.73
N ILE A 106 -5.09 1.51 12.50
CA ILE A 106 -5.54 1.95 11.17
C ILE A 106 -5.61 3.47 11.14
N ASN A 107 -4.84 4.08 10.25
CA ASN A 107 -4.79 5.53 10.03
C ASN A 107 -5.31 5.87 8.63
N GLY A 108 -6.21 6.85 8.51
CA GLY A 108 -6.71 7.27 7.21
C GLY A 108 -7.42 8.62 7.23
N ASP A 109 -7.43 9.27 6.07
CA ASP A 109 -8.10 10.56 5.87
C ASP A 109 -9.59 10.37 5.55
N ASN A 110 -10.42 11.37 5.91
CA ASN A 110 -11.86 11.33 5.64
C ASN A 110 -12.15 11.25 4.14
N GLN A 111 -11.34 11.90 3.31
CA GLN A 111 -11.50 11.94 1.85
C GLN A 111 -11.35 10.58 1.16
N ILE A 112 -10.63 9.64 1.77
CA ILE A 112 -10.43 8.29 1.24
C ILE A 112 -11.42 7.28 1.83
N GLY A 113 -12.46 7.73 2.53
CA GLY A 113 -13.52 6.86 3.04
C GLY A 113 -13.17 6.10 4.32
N VAL A 114 -12.22 6.60 5.14
CA VAL A 114 -11.79 5.93 6.38
C VAL A 114 -12.97 5.57 7.29
N LYS A 115 -13.99 6.41 7.42
CA LYS A 115 -15.17 6.14 8.28
C LYS A 115 -15.89 4.85 7.87
N SER A 116 -16.13 4.66 6.58
CA SER A 116 -16.78 3.47 6.04
C SER A 116 -15.91 2.23 6.22
N PHE A 117 -14.61 2.36 6.00
CA PHE A 117 -13.66 1.25 6.20
C PHE A 117 -13.64 0.78 7.65
N LEU A 118 -13.47 1.71 8.60
CA LEU A 118 -13.44 1.41 10.04
C LEU A 118 -14.76 0.78 10.54
N LYS A 119 -15.93 1.20 10.00
CA LYS A 119 -17.21 0.58 10.32
C LYS A 119 -17.21 -0.93 9.98
N ASN A 120 -16.64 -1.30 8.85
CA ASN A 120 -16.53 -2.71 8.48
C ASN A 120 -15.64 -3.51 9.45
N ILE A 121 -14.54 -2.90 9.94
CA ILE A 121 -13.65 -3.55 10.92
C ILE A 121 -14.36 -3.68 12.28
N SER A 122 -15.01 -2.61 12.75
CA SER A 122 -15.69 -2.56 14.05
C SER A 122 -16.86 -3.54 14.18
N ASN A 123 -17.38 -4.05 13.06
CA ASN A 123 -18.38 -5.14 13.08
C ASN A 123 -17.79 -6.49 13.52
N HIS A 124 -16.48 -6.64 13.50
CA HIS A 124 -15.75 -7.87 13.82
C HIS A 124 -14.86 -7.71 15.05
N TRP A 125 -14.13 -6.60 15.11
CA TRP A 125 -13.20 -6.31 16.21
C TRP A 125 -13.60 -5.01 16.91
N PRO A 126 -13.74 -5.00 18.25
CA PRO A 126 -14.05 -3.78 18.97
C PRO A 126 -12.87 -2.81 18.91
N ALA A 127 -13.18 -1.52 18.72
CA ALA A 127 -12.18 -0.47 18.79
C ALA A 127 -11.71 -0.29 20.25
N VAL A 128 -10.41 -0.37 20.47
CA VAL A 128 -9.80 -0.13 21.78
C VAL A 128 -9.64 1.38 22.03
N LYS A 129 -9.20 2.11 21.01
CA LYS A 129 -9.02 3.56 21.07
C LYS A 129 -9.30 4.20 19.72
N THR A 130 -9.92 5.36 19.72
CA THR A 130 -10.22 6.14 18.51
C THR A 130 -9.81 7.60 18.72
N VAL A 131 -9.08 8.16 17.76
CA VAL A 131 -8.77 9.58 17.68
C VAL A 131 -9.26 10.13 16.36
N ILE A 132 -10.05 11.23 16.41
CA ILE A 132 -10.60 11.94 15.24
C ILE A 132 -10.00 13.33 15.24
N LYS A 133 -8.98 13.53 14.43
CA LYS A 133 -8.25 14.81 14.31
C LYS A 133 -7.68 14.97 12.89
N LYS A 134 -7.30 16.20 12.54
CA LYS A 134 -6.54 16.49 11.31
C LYS A 134 -7.19 15.91 10.05
N LYS A 135 -8.52 16.11 9.90
CA LYS A 135 -9.33 15.65 8.76
C LYS A 135 -9.30 14.13 8.51
N GLY A 136 -9.06 13.34 9.55
CA GLY A 136 -8.99 11.88 9.45
C GLY A 136 -9.28 11.18 10.77
N ARG A 137 -9.07 9.87 10.77
CA ARG A 137 -9.27 8.99 11.92
C ARG A 137 -8.09 8.05 12.07
N ILE A 138 -7.75 7.77 13.33
CA ILE A 138 -6.84 6.69 13.69
C ILE A 138 -7.50 5.84 14.77
N VAL A 139 -7.49 4.53 14.58
CA VAL A 139 -8.16 3.59 15.48
C VAL A 139 -7.24 2.41 15.77
N LEU A 140 -7.16 2.07 17.02
CA LEU A 140 -6.50 0.88 17.52
C LEU A 140 -7.52 -0.25 17.69
N TYR A 141 -7.23 -1.40 17.12
CA TYR A 141 -7.94 -2.65 17.30
C TYR A 141 -7.01 -3.70 17.92
N GLN A 142 -7.57 -4.61 18.68
CA GLN A 142 -6.89 -5.82 19.12
C GLN A 142 -7.43 -7.00 18.32
N LYS A 143 -6.55 -7.85 17.79
CA LYS A 143 -6.96 -9.09 17.13
C LYS A 143 -7.67 -9.99 18.13
N THR A 144 -8.86 -10.41 17.76
CA THR A 144 -9.66 -11.39 18.52
C THR A 144 -9.76 -12.70 17.72
N THR A 145 -10.71 -12.79 16.81
CA THR A 145 -10.94 -13.95 15.95
C THR A 145 -10.59 -13.64 14.51
N PRO A 146 -10.12 -14.61 13.70
CA PRO A 146 -9.95 -14.41 12.27
C PRO A 146 -11.27 -14.00 11.61
N SER A 147 -11.28 -12.88 10.88
CA SER A 147 -12.52 -12.27 10.35
C SER A 147 -12.40 -11.76 8.92
N PHE A 148 -11.17 -11.53 8.43
CA PHE A 148 -10.94 -10.83 7.16
C PHE A 148 -10.38 -11.72 6.05
N GLY A 149 -10.31 -13.04 6.26
CA GLY A 149 -9.78 -13.99 5.29
C GLY A 149 -10.42 -13.91 3.89
N ARG A 150 -11.75 -13.57 3.83
CA ARG A 150 -12.46 -13.33 2.55
C ARG A 150 -11.89 -12.19 1.71
N TRP A 151 -11.10 -11.29 2.29
CA TRP A 151 -10.47 -10.18 1.61
C TRP A 151 -9.10 -10.51 1.02
N LYS A 152 -8.56 -11.71 1.26
CA LYS A 152 -7.31 -12.19 0.64
C LYS A 152 -7.35 -12.12 -0.88
N LYS A 153 -8.52 -12.35 -1.49
CA LYS A 153 -8.72 -12.23 -2.94
C LYS A 153 -8.30 -10.88 -3.55
N TYR A 154 -8.27 -9.82 -2.75
CA TYR A 154 -7.80 -8.49 -3.20
C TYR A 154 -6.27 -8.37 -3.24
N ARG A 155 -5.55 -9.42 -2.86
CA ARG A 155 -4.08 -9.52 -2.98
C ARG A 155 -3.65 -10.32 -4.19
N ASP A 156 -4.58 -11.01 -4.83
CA ASP A 156 -4.30 -11.91 -5.94
C ASP A 156 -4.31 -11.14 -7.27
N PHE A 157 -3.53 -11.65 -8.22
CA PHE A 157 -3.66 -11.21 -9.60
C PHE A 157 -4.98 -11.72 -10.17
N CYS A 158 -5.63 -10.87 -10.93
CA CYS A 158 -6.84 -11.22 -11.67
C CYS A 158 -6.74 -10.72 -13.12
N ILE A 159 -7.50 -11.36 -14.00
CA ILE A 159 -7.62 -10.90 -15.39
C ILE A 159 -8.59 -9.73 -15.41
N ASN A 160 -8.12 -8.57 -15.92
CA ASN A 160 -8.94 -7.37 -16.05
C ASN A 160 -9.87 -7.46 -17.31
N ARG A 161 -10.67 -6.42 -17.53
CA ARG A 161 -11.63 -6.37 -18.65
C ARG A 161 -11.00 -6.46 -20.03
N ASP A 162 -9.74 -6.08 -20.17
CA ASP A 162 -9.00 -6.11 -21.44
C ASP A 162 -8.08 -7.34 -21.54
N GLY A 163 -8.21 -8.33 -20.63
CA GLY A 163 -7.51 -9.62 -20.71
C GLY A 163 -6.07 -9.61 -20.14
N TYR A 164 -5.71 -8.63 -19.31
CA TYR A 164 -4.39 -8.53 -18.71
C TYR A 164 -4.41 -8.93 -17.23
N TYR A 165 -3.33 -9.57 -16.79
CA TYR A 165 -3.13 -9.85 -15.36
C TYR A 165 -2.75 -8.58 -14.61
N THR A 166 -3.59 -8.19 -13.65
CA THR A 166 -3.40 -7.01 -12.82
C THR A 166 -3.75 -7.31 -11.37
N ARG A 167 -3.28 -6.48 -10.46
CA ARG A 167 -3.62 -6.51 -9.05
C ARG A 167 -4.20 -5.16 -8.63
N CYS A 168 -5.06 -5.12 -7.63
CA CYS A 168 -5.85 -3.93 -7.27
C CYS A 168 -5.02 -2.71 -6.81
N ASP A 169 -3.74 -2.89 -6.48
CA ASP A 169 -2.79 -1.84 -6.12
C ASP A 169 -2.00 -1.26 -7.30
N MET A 170 -2.18 -1.81 -8.50
CA MET A 170 -1.55 -1.31 -9.72
C MET A 170 -2.32 -0.13 -10.31
N PHE A 171 -1.67 0.63 -11.20
CA PHE A 171 -2.33 1.69 -11.95
C PHE A 171 -3.38 1.12 -12.88
N SER A 172 -4.60 1.71 -12.89
CA SER A 172 -5.72 1.30 -13.74
C SER A 172 -5.95 -0.24 -13.80
N PRO A 173 -6.15 -0.92 -12.66
CA PRO A 173 -6.11 -2.37 -12.62
C PRO A 173 -7.31 -3.04 -13.28
N LYS A 174 -8.45 -2.34 -13.44
CA LYS A 174 -9.72 -2.92 -13.95
C LYS A 174 -9.82 -2.95 -15.46
N GLU A 175 -9.15 -2.02 -16.12
CA GLU A 175 -9.14 -1.85 -17.57
C GLU A 175 -7.95 -0.99 -17.99
N VAL A 176 -7.59 -1.04 -19.25
CA VAL A 176 -6.54 -0.19 -19.82
C VAL A 176 -6.96 1.28 -19.71
N ASP A 177 -6.05 2.11 -19.21
CA ASP A 177 -6.25 3.55 -19.12
C ASP A 177 -6.56 4.18 -20.47
N LYS A 178 -7.52 5.13 -20.50
CA LYS A 178 -7.95 5.81 -21.71
C LYS A 178 -6.83 6.60 -22.40
N GLY A 179 -5.95 7.22 -21.61
CA GLY A 179 -4.78 7.92 -22.13
C GLY A 179 -3.81 6.97 -22.82
N SER A 180 -3.53 5.83 -22.18
CA SER A 180 -2.69 4.78 -22.74
C SER A 180 -3.28 4.20 -24.03
N LYS A 181 -4.59 3.92 -24.07
CA LYS A 181 -5.28 3.50 -25.33
C LYS A 181 -5.14 4.53 -26.45
N LYS A 182 -5.30 5.82 -26.11
CA LYS A 182 -5.15 6.89 -27.09
C LYS A 182 -3.69 7.04 -27.56
N LEU A 183 -2.73 6.86 -26.67
CA LEU A 183 -1.31 6.93 -27.02
C LEU A 183 -0.93 5.82 -28.00
N THR A 184 -1.39 4.58 -27.80
CA THR A 184 -1.09 3.47 -28.72
C THR A 184 -1.61 3.69 -30.14
N SER A 185 -2.70 4.44 -30.31
CA SER A 185 -3.24 4.76 -31.64
C SER A 185 -2.36 5.70 -32.48
N VAL A 186 -1.45 6.43 -31.85
CA VAL A 186 -0.61 7.44 -32.54
C VAL A 186 0.83 6.99 -32.76
N PHE A 187 1.29 5.91 -32.15
CA PHE A 187 2.66 5.42 -32.36
C PHE A 187 2.79 4.17 -33.22
N SER A 188 1.67 3.66 -33.79
CA SER A 188 1.71 2.53 -34.71
C SER A 188 2.66 2.81 -35.88
N SER A 189 3.55 1.84 -36.16
CA SER A 189 4.59 1.90 -37.21
C SER A 189 5.56 3.08 -37.11
N LYS A 190 5.63 3.77 -35.95
CA LYS A 190 6.53 4.92 -35.73
C LYS A 190 7.72 4.61 -34.85
N LEU A 191 7.66 3.53 -34.10
CA LEU A 191 8.73 3.15 -33.18
C LEU A 191 9.68 2.14 -33.86
N PHE A 192 10.98 2.28 -33.60
CA PHE A 192 12.01 1.39 -34.12
C PHE A 192 13.22 1.35 -33.21
N GLY A 193 14.09 0.33 -33.39
CA GLY A 193 15.30 0.18 -32.61
C GLY A 193 15.05 -0.15 -31.14
N GLU A 194 15.83 0.42 -30.24
CA GLU A 194 15.68 0.25 -28.79
C GLU A 194 14.70 1.30 -28.23
N VAL A 195 13.69 0.86 -27.50
CA VAL A 195 12.62 1.69 -26.92
C VAL A 195 12.66 1.58 -25.39
N ALA A 196 12.47 2.72 -24.70
CA ALA A 196 12.29 2.77 -23.25
C ALA A 196 10.83 3.11 -22.90
N ASP A 197 10.21 2.30 -22.04
CA ASP A 197 8.89 2.55 -21.46
C ASP A 197 9.08 3.09 -20.04
N LEU A 198 8.85 4.40 -19.85
CA LEU A 198 9.06 5.10 -18.59
C LEU A 198 7.74 5.15 -17.80
N GLY A 199 7.71 4.49 -16.63
CA GLY A 199 6.48 4.28 -15.86
C GLY A 199 5.64 3.17 -16.48
N ALA A 200 6.28 2.04 -16.78
CA ALA A 200 5.70 0.95 -17.56
C ALA A 200 4.46 0.31 -16.90
N GLY A 201 4.28 0.47 -15.58
CA GLY A 201 3.19 -0.14 -14.85
C GLY A 201 3.16 -1.65 -15.07
N TRP A 202 2.02 -2.18 -15.51
CA TRP A 202 1.87 -3.61 -15.82
C TRP A 202 2.16 -3.94 -17.31
N GLY A 203 2.80 -3.02 -18.06
CA GLY A 203 3.41 -3.31 -19.36
C GLY A 203 2.49 -3.16 -20.57
N TYR A 204 1.33 -2.52 -20.46
CA TYR A 204 0.42 -2.33 -21.59
C TYR A 204 1.08 -1.62 -22.78
N LEU A 205 1.70 -0.46 -22.55
CA LEU A 205 2.34 0.31 -23.64
C LEU A 205 3.48 -0.47 -24.30
N SER A 206 4.31 -1.15 -23.49
CA SER A 206 5.40 -2.00 -24.00
C SER A 206 4.87 -3.13 -24.90
N LYS A 207 3.81 -3.82 -24.49
CA LYS A 207 3.20 -4.88 -25.28
C LYS A 207 2.64 -4.36 -26.60
N GLU A 208 1.89 -3.24 -26.56
CA GLU A 208 1.33 -2.64 -27.77
C GLU A 208 2.43 -2.04 -28.67
N ALA A 209 3.51 -1.51 -28.13
CA ALA A 209 4.65 -1.05 -28.90
C ALA A 209 5.23 -2.20 -29.76
N LEU A 210 5.48 -3.35 -29.13
CA LEU A 210 5.98 -4.53 -29.84
C LEU A 210 4.97 -5.07 -30.88
N ARG A 211 3.67 -5.07 -30.54
CA ARG A 211 2.62 -5.55 -31.44
C ARG A 211 2.43 -4.68 -32.68
N LEU A 212 2.63 -3.36 -32.56
CA LEU A 212 2.33 -2.39 -33.62
C LEU A 212 3.55 -1.94 -34.42
N ASN A 213 4.76 -2.37 -34.02
CA ASN A 213 6.02 -1.90 -34.65
C ASN A 213 7.02 -3.05 -34.74
N ASP A 214 7.12 -3.65 -35.89
CA ASP A 214 8.00 -4.78 -36.23
C ASP A 214 9.50 -4.43 -36.26
N LYS A 215 9.84 -3.14 -36.29
CA LYS A 215 11.21 -2.63 -36.31
C LYS A 215 11.79 -2.35 -34.92
N ILE A 216 11.05 -2.66 -33.84
CA ILE A 216 11.56 -2.59 -32.47
C ILE A 216 12.46 -3.81 -32.24
N THR A 217 13.69 -3.58 -31.82
CA THR A 217 14.68 -4.63 -31.50
C THR A 217 14.75 -4.94 -30.01
N LYS A 218 14.35 -3.98 -29.15
CA LYS A 218 14.37 -4.14 -27.69
C LYS A 218 13.40 -3.15 -27.04
N VAL A 219 12.71 -3.60 -25.99
CA VAL A 219 11.98 -2.71 -25.07
C VAL A 219 12.54 -2.87 -23.66
N THR A 220 12.91 -1.74 -23.05
CA THR A 220 13.33 -1.69 -21.64
C THR A 220 12.25 -1.00 -20.82
N LEU A 221 11.72 -1.70 -19.82
CA LEU A 221 10.67 -1.20 -18.93
C LEU A 221 11.31 -0.57 -17.69
N PHE A 222 10.88 0.63 -17.33
CA PHE A 222 11.25 1.32 -16.10
C PHE A 222 10.00 1.54 -15.26
N GLU A 223 10.00 0.95 -14.07
CA GLU A 223 8.92 1.09 -13.10
C GLU A 223 9.50 1.34 -11.70
N SER A 224 8.87 2.23 -10.94
CA SER A 224 9.30 2.60 -9.58
C SER A 224 8.78 1.64 -8.50
N ASN A 225 7.70 0.92 -8.79
CA ASN A 225 7.11 -0.08 -7.90
C ASN A 225 7.50 -1.50 -8.33
N TYR A 226 7.80 -2.35 -7.33
CA TYR A 226 8.14 -3.76 -7.52
C TYR A 226 6.91 -4.65 -7.64
#